data_67a2b13d6789595f8656b03a3489c036
#
_entry.id   67a2b13d6789595f8656b03a3489c036
#
_cell.length_a   1.000
_cell.length_b   1.000
_cell.length_c   1.000
_cell.angle_alpha   90.00
_cell.angle_beta   90.00
_cell.angle_gamma   90.00
#
_symmetry.space_group_name_H-M   'P 1'
#
loop_
_entity.id
_entity.type
_entity.pdbx_description
1 polymer ?
#
loop_
_entity_poly.entity_id
_entity_poly.type
_entity_poly.pdbx_seq_one_letter_code
_entity_poly.pdbx_strand_id
1 'polypeptide(L)'
;MAYGRQHAFFLFFMVGFMKTMIGADYERGLKTLTEYVETGGVNSKTEVAGIDDVSQTHYIGVEARCSVKEIGDSMGQSLRAAFECAKKNGMEQNGPPGTLYHKVDLKQQQCHYTAFVQTKTAPTFDGAQAGSIAPCRALKVLHTSSYQHFGNAWSTAMAYQRHRKLQLLKSQCGFELYPSDPRDTAEKDLITEVFLPVRS
;
A
#
# COMPACT_ATOMS: atom_id res chain seq x y z
N MET A 1 -23.85 13.05 -37.99
CA MET A 1 -24.24 13.39 -36.59
C MET A 1 -23.81 12.31 -35.55
N ALA A 2 -22.68 11.63 -35.72
CA ALA A 2 -22.24 10.58 -34.79
C ALA A 2 -21.05 10.99 -33.89
N TYR A 3 -20.40 12.12 -34.20
CA TYR A 3 -19.17 12.54 -33.46
C TYR A 3 -19.44 13.15 -32.07
N GLY A 4 -20.63 13.66 -31.80
CA GLY A 4 -20.94 14.32 -30.53
C GLY A 4 -21.24 13.39 -29.34
N ARG A 5 -21.71 12.16 -29.61
CA ARG A 5 -22.11 11.22 -28.54
C ARG A 5 -20.91 10.52 -27.84
N GLN A 6 -19.83 10.27 -28.56
CA GLN A 6 -18.64 9.63 -27.99
C GLN A 6 -17.88 10.57 -27.04
N HIS A 7 -17.80 11.86 -27.35
CA HIS A 7 -17.16 12.84 -26.48
C HIS A 7 -17.96 13.11 -25.20
N ALA A 8 -19.27 13.11 -25.26
CA ALA A 8 -20.13 13.29 -24.09
C ALA A 8 -20.02 12.10 -23.12
N PHE A 9 -19.93 10.86 -23.64
CA PHE A 9 -19.76 9.65 -22.83
C PHE A 9 -18.39 9.60 -22.16
N PHE A 10 -17.33 10.00 -22.87
CA PHE A 10 -15.97 10.08 -22.33
C PHE A 10 -15.85 11.16 -21.24
N LEU A 11 -16.46 12.32 -21.44
CA LEU A 11 -16.52 13.38 -20.44
C LEU A 11 -17.28 12.95 -19.18
N PHE A 12 -18.38 12.22 -19.32
CA PHE A 12 -19.16 11.71 -18.19
C PHE A 12 -18.38 10.67 -17.37
N PHE A 13 -17.62 9.80 -18.04
CA PHE A 13 -16.73 8.84 -17.40
C PHE A 13 -15.58 9.54 -16.66
N MET A 14 -14.98 10.57 -17.28
CA MET A 14 -13.94 11.38 -16.64
C MET A 14 -14.45 12.12 -15.40
N VAL A 15 -15.66 12.68 -15.43
CA VAL A 15 -16.25 13.38 -14.27
C VAL A 15 -16.45 12.41 -13.09
N GLY A 16 -16.91 11.19 -13.33
CA GLY A 16 -17.05 10.18 -12.28
C GLY A 16 -15.71 9.78 -11.65
N PHE A 17 -14.69 9.59 -12.47
CA PHE A 17 -13.33 9.28 -12.02
C PHE A 17 -12.72 10.45 -11.24
N MET A 18 -12.83 11.67 -11.75
CA MET A 18 -12.36 12.89 -11.07
C MET A 18 -13.05 13.11 -9.73
N LYS A 19 -14.37 12.92 -9.64
CA LYS A 19 -15.11 13.05 -8.37
C LYS A 19 -14.57 12.11 -7.32
N THR A 20 -14.29 10.85 -7.67
CA THR A 20 -13.77 9.86 -6.70
C THR A 20 -12.36 10.21 -6.22
N MET A 21 -11.47 10.61 -7.12
CA MET A 21 -10.10 11.00 -6.76
C MET A 21 -10.07 12.30 -5.96
N ILE A 22 -10.79 13.33 -6.43
CA ILE A 22 -10.87 14.61 -5.73
C ILE A 22 -11.54 14.42 -4.35
N GLY A 23 -12.59 13.60 -4.26
CA GLY A 23 -13.24 13.28 -2.97
C GLY A 23 -12.26 12.69 -1.96
N ALA A 24 -11.47 11.69 -2.36
CA ALA A 24 -10.46 11.09 -1.50
C ALA A 24 -9.36 12.09 -1.08
N ASP A 25 -8.95 12.99 -1.98
CA ASP A 25 -7.98 14.04 -1.66
C ASP A 25 -8.57 15.08 -0.68
N TYR A 26 -9.84 15.47 -0.84
CA TYR A 26 -10.53 16.36 0.09
C TYR A 26 -10.70 15.72 1.48
N GLU A 27 -11.11 14.45 1.55
CA GLU A 27 -11.25 13.75 2.84
C GLU A 27 -9.92 13.69 3.59
N ARG A 28 -8.82 13.42 2.89
CA ARG A 28 -7.48 13.46 3.49
C ARG A 28 -7.11 14.86 3.95
N GLY A 29 -7.36 15.87 3.12
CA GLY A 29 -7.08 17.27 3.45
C GLY A 29 -7.87 17.73 4.67
N LEU A 30 -9.15 17.36 4.77
CA LEU A 30 -10.00 17.68 5.93
C LEU A 30 -9.48 16.99 7.21
N LYS A 31 -9.10 15.70 7.15
CA LYS A 31 -8.50 15.01 8.31
C LYS A 31 -7.22 15.70 8.78
N THR A 32 -6.36 16.07 7.84
CA THR A 32 -5.11 16.79 8.13
C THR A 32 -5.39 18.16 8.76
N LEU A 33 -6.40 18.88 8.25
CA LEU A 33 -6.80 20.18 8.80
C LEU A 33 -7.40 20.03 10.21
N THR A 34 -8.24 19.03 10.42
CA THR A 34 -8.81 18.74 11.76
C THR A 34 -7.70 18.48 12.77
N GLU A 35 -6.74 17.61 12.44
CA GLU A 35 -5.59 17.33 13.30
C GLU A 35 -4.79 18.61 13.60
N TYR A 36 -4.52 19.43 12.57
CA TYR A 36 -3.81 20.69 12.77
C TYR A 36 -4.53 21.64 13.72
N VAL A 37 -5.84 21.74 13.60
CA VAL A 37 -6.67 22.62 14.47
C VAL A 37 -6.69 22.07 15.91
N GLU A 38 -6.76 20.76 16.08
CA GLU A 38 -6.87 20.13 17.40
C GLU A 38 -5.52 20.04 18.14
N THR A 39 -4.42 19.83 17.40
CA THR A 39 -3.10 19.53 18.01
C THR A 39 -2.03 20.60 17.77
N GLY A 40 -2.31 21.59 16.92
CA GLY A 40 -1.34 22.61 16.51
C GLY A 40 -0.32 22.16 15.49
N GLY A 41 -0.42 20.91 14.97
CA GLY A 41 0.51 20.35 13.98
C GLY A 41 -0.05 19.14 13.27
N VAL A 42 0.59 18.71 12.19
CA VAL A 42 0.27 17.48 11.49
C VAL A 42 1.40 16.47 11.73
N ASN A 43 1.08 15.39 12.40
CA ASN A 43 2.06 14.34 12.72
C ASN A 43 2.20 13.34 11.55
N SER A 44 2.35 13.82 10.33
CA SER A 44 2.54 12.97 9.15
C SER A 44 3.69 13.49 8.31
N LYS A 45 4.76 12.72 8.24
CA LYS A 45 5.92 13.01 7.39
C LYS A 45 5.99 12.00 6.26
N THR A 46 6.08 12.49 5.03
CA THR A 46 6.28 11.66 3.85
C THR A 46 7.55 12.10 3.14
N GLU A 47 8.42 11.16 2.81
CA GLU A 47 9.71 11.42 2.18
C GLU A 47 9.93 10.46 1.01
N VAL A 48 10.33 11.00 -0.15
CA VAL A 48 10.73 10.19 -1.31
C VAL A 48 12.20 9.80 -1.12
N ALA A 49 12.44 8.54 -0.79
CA ALA A 49 13.81 8.02 -0.60
C ALA A 49 14.55 7.80 -1.92
N GLY A 50 13.82 7.68 -3.04
CA GLY A 50 14.42 7.44 -4.35
C GLY A 50 14.02 6.13 -4.97
N ILE A 51 14.84 5.60 -5.86
CA ILE A 51 14.63 4.31 -6.51
C ILE A 51 15.64 3.32 -5.91
N ASP A 52 15.13 2.28 -5.26
CA ASP A 52 15.90 1.21 -4.64
C ASP A 52 15.82 -0.09 -5.44
N ASP A 53 16.85 -0.92 -5.31
CA ASP A 53 16.85 -2.29 -5.80
C ASP A 53 16.24 -3.21 -4.73
N VAL A 54 15.10 -3.82 -5.08
CA VAL A 54 14.42 -4.80 -4.23
C VAL A 54 14.94 -6.19 -4.58
N SER A 55 15.54 -6.88 -3.61
CA SER A 55 15.98 -8.27 -3.75
C SER A 55 14.80 -9.23 -3.73
N GLN A 56 15.01 -10.44 -4.26
CA GLN A 56 14.02 -11.50 -4.14
C GLN A 56 13.69 -11.77 -2.67
N THR A 57 12.40 -11.77 -2.35
CA THR A 57 11.90 -11.97 -0.99
C THR A 57 10.85 -13.07 -1.00
N HIS A 58 11.04 -14.12 -0.21
CA HIS A 58 10.04 -15.16 0.02
C HIS A 58 9.12 -14.75 1.17
N TYR A 59 7.85 -15.16 1.11
CA TYR A 59 6.89 -14.86 2.15
C TYR A 59 5.82 -15.94 2.34
N ILE A 60 5.24 -15.94 3.52
CA ILE A 60 3.94 -16.55 3.80
C ILE A 60 2.92 -15.42 3.88
N GLY A 61 1.81 -15.55 3.16
CA GLY A 61 0.79 -14.53 3.10
C GLY A 61 -0.62 -15.04 3.30
N VAL A 62 -1.52 -14.12 3.61
CA VAL A 62 -2.97 -14.32 3.65
C VAL A 62 -3.59 -13.33 2.68
N GLU A 63 -4.22 -13.86 1.63
CA GLU A 63 -4.94 -13.05 0.66
C GLU A 63 -6.33 -12.70 1.21
N ALA A 64 -6.71 -11.44 1.06
CA ALA A 64 -7.99 -10.95 1.53
C ALA A 64 -8.60 -9.91 0.57
N ARG A 65 -9.92 -9.79 0.66
CA ARG A 65 -10.70 -8.76 0.00
C ARG A 65 -11.62 -8.11 1.02
N CYS A 66 -11.62 -6.78 1.05
CA CYS A 66 -12.42 -6.02 1.99
C CYS A 66 -12.85 -4.69 1.38
N SER A 67 -13.73 -3.97 2.06
CA SER A 67 -13.97 -2.57 1.73
C SER A 67 -12.77 -1.71 2.14
N VAL A 68 -12.57 -0.57 1.45
CA VAL A 68 -11.52 0.38 1.80
C VAL A 68 -11.66 0.90 3.24
N LYS A 69 -12.89 0.95 3.78
CA LYS A 69 -13.15 1.39 5.16
C LYS A 69 -12.68 0.37 6.21
N GLU A 70 -12.72 -0.91 5.87
CA GLU A 70 -12.39 -2.04 6.77
C GLU A 70 -10.93 -2.49 6.62
N ILE A 71 -10.15 -1.83 5.75
CA ILE A 71 -8.80 -2.32 5.38
C ILE A 71 -7.88 -2.45 6.59
N GLY A 72 -7.93 -1.54 7.56
CA GLY A 72 -7.09 -1.58 8.75
C GLY A 72 -7.33 -2.82 9.60
N ASP A 73 -8.61 -3.10 9.93
CA ASP A 73 -9.00 -4.26 10.74
C ASP A 73 -8.72 -5.57 10.01
N SER A 74 -9.10 -5.63 8.72
CA SER A 74 -8.89 -6.79 7.86
C SER A 74 -7.39 -7.10 7.72
N MET A 75 -6.55 -6.10 7.51
CA MET A 75 -5.11 -6.25 7.40
C MET A 75 -4.47 -6.72 8.70
N GLY A 76 -4.89 -6.16 9.85
CA GLY A 76 -4.43 -6.60 11.15
C GLY A 76 -4.75 -8.08 11.44
N GLN A 77 -5.93 -8.55 11.02
CA GLN A 77 -6.31 -9.97 11.12
C GLN A 77 -5.47 -10.84 10.19
N SER A 78 -5.30 -10.43 8.93
CA SER A 78 -4.52 -11.16 7.93
C SER A 78 -3.04 -11.27 8.31
N LEU A 79 -2.44 -10.20 8.85
CA LEU A 79 -1.07 -10.23 9.35
C LEU A 79 -0.92 -11.20 10.54
N ARG A 80 -1.85 -11.16 11.51
CA ARG A 80 -1.84 -12.12 12.64
C ARG A 80 -1.89 -13.55 12.14
N ALA A 81 -2.79 -13.85 11.22
CA ALA A 81 -2.92 -15.19 10.64
C ALA A 81 -1.65 -15.62 9.88
N ALA A 82 -0.98 -14.71 9.15
CA ALA A 82 0.28 -14.98 8.48
C ALA A 82 1.42 -15.28 9.50
N PHE A 83 1.50 -14.51 10.59
CA PHE A 83 2.46 -14.77 11.69
C PHE A 83 2.22 -16.12 12.37
N GLU A 84 0.96 -16.43 12.68
CA GLU A 84 0.59 -17.72 13.31
C GLU A 84 0.94 -18.89 12.39
N CYS A 85 0.67 -18.75 11.08
CA CYS A 85 1.02 -19.75 10.09
C CYS A 85 2.55 -19.95 10.00
N ALA A 86 3.34 -18.87 9.94
CA ALA A 86 4.79 -18.93 9.94
C ALA A 86 5.32 -19.64 11.20
N LYS A 87 4.82 -19.25 12.37
CA LYS A 87 5.21 -19.84 13.67
C LYS A 87 4.87 -21.33 13.76
N LYS A 88 3.65 -21.72 13.37
CA LYS A 88 3.19 -23.11 13.38
C LYS A 88 4.06 -24.03 12.53
N ASN A 89 4.60 -23.50 11.43
CA ASN A 89 5.43 -24.25 10.50
C ASN A 89 6.92 -24.05 10.71
N GLY A 90 7.34 -23.45 11.83
CA GLY A 90 8.75 -23.25 12.18
C GLY A 90 9.53 -22.38 11.20
N MET A 91 8.83 -21.49 10.47
CA MET A 91 9.48 -20.60 9.51
C MET A 91 10.15 -19.42 10.22
N GLU A 92 11.44 -19.22 9.91
CA GLU A 92 12.20 -18.10 10.43
C GLU A 92 11.83 -16.83 9.68
N GLN A 93 11.41 -15.80 10.41
CA GLN A 93 11.14 -14.47 9.85
C GLN A 93 12.43 -13.84 9.34
N ASN A 94 12.38 -13.21 8.16
CA ASN A 94 13.53 -12.59 7.51
C ASN A 94 13.19 -11.17 7.02
N GLY A 95 12.89 -10.27 7.92
CA GLY A 95 12.57 -8.88 7.62
C GLY A 95 11.19 -8.44 8.11
N PRO A 96 10.81 -7.20 7.84
CA PRO A 96 9.53 -6.64 8.27
C PRO A 96 8.35 -7.33 7.57
N PRO A 97 7.19 -7.44 8.24
CA PRO A 97 5.96 -7.85 7.58
C PRO A 97 5.53 -6.79 6.56
N GLY A 98 4.60 -7.17 5.69
CA GLY A 98 4.16 -6.25 4.66
C GLY A 98 2.84 -6.61 4.01
N THR A 99 2.47 -5.84 3.00
CA THR A 99 1.24 -6.03 2.22
C THR A 99 1.49 -5.79 0.74
N LEU A 100 1.06 -6.73 -0.10
CA LEU A 100 1.00 -6.60 -1.55
C LEU A 100 -0.41 -6.19 -1.97
N TYR A 101 -0.54 -5.13 -2.79
CA TYR A 101 -1.83 -4.65 -3.27
C TYR A 101 -2.10 -5.14 -4.68
N HIS A 102 -2.93 -6.17 -4.83
CA HIS A 102 -3.32 -6.71 -6.13
C HIS A 102 -4.25 -5.77 -6.88
N LYS A 103 -5.21 -5.18 -6.18
CA LYS A 103 -6.16 -4.22 -6.74
C LYS A 103 -6.73 -3.30 -5.66
N VAL A 104 -6.73 -2.01 -5.92
CA VAL A 104 -7.49 -1.02 -5.14
C VAL A 104 -8.47 -0.34 -6.10
N ASP A 105 -9.75 -0.57 -5.87
CA ASP A 105 -10.84 0.00 -6.65
C ASP A 105 -11.56 1.07 -5.82
N LEU A 106 -11.10 2.30 -5.93
CA LEU A 106 -11.67 3.43 -5.19
C LEU A 106 -13.12 3.73 -5.61
N LYS A 107 -13.52 3.37 -6.84
CA LYS A 107 -14.89 3.58 -7.30
C LYS A 107 -15.87 2.61 -6.66
N GLN A 108 -15.47 1.36 -6.50
CA GLN A 108 -16.25 0.33 -5.86
C GLN A 108 -15.94 0.23 -4.34
N GLN A 109 -15.00 1.03 -3.84
CA GLN A 109 -14.55 1.01 -2.47
C GLN A 109 -14.09 -0.39 -2.01
N GLN A 110 -13.38 -1.12 -2.89
CA GLN A 110 -12.89 -2.47 -2.66
C GLN A 110 -11.37 -2.52 -2.74
N CYS A 111 -10.79 -3.32 -1.87
CA CYS A 111 -9.36 -3.61 -1.85
C CYS A 111 -9.14 -5.13 -1.89
N HIS A 112 -8.17 -5.55 -2.72
CA HIS A 112 -7.69 -6.91 -2.83
C HIS A 112 -6.19 -6.91 -2.57
N TYR A 113 -5.72 -7.60 -1.55
CA TYR A 113 -4.34 -7.57 -1.10
C TYR A 113 -3.90 -8.93 -0.55
N THR A 114 -2.58 -9.11 -0.37
CA THR A 114 -1.99 -10.18 0.44
C THR A 114 -1.17 -9.54 1.56
N ALA A 115 -1.58 -9.76 2.81
CA ALA A 115 -0.74 -9.45 3.97
C ALA A 115 0.23 -10.59 4.20
N PHE A 116 1.51 -10.29 4.45
CA PHE A 116 2.55 -11.30 4.46
C PHE A 116 3.61 -11.09 5.54
N VAL A 117 4.27 -12.19 5.88
CA VAL A 117 5.48 -12.23 6.71
C VAL A 117 6.62 -12.75 5.84
N GLN A 118 7.72 -12.01 5.78
CA GLN A 118 8.91 -12.42 5.04
C GLN A 118 9.56 -13.64 5.68
N THR A 119 10.00 -14.60 4.88
CA THR A 119 10.64 -15.83 5.32
C THR A 119 12.01 -15.99 4.68
N LYS A 120 12.92 -16.65 5.40
CA LYS A 120 14.29 -16.87 4.94
C LYS A 120 14.36 -17.79 3.72
N THR A 121 13.46 -18.75 3.67
CA THR A 121 13.35 -19.73 2.58
C THR A 121 11.94 -19.77 2.03
N ALA A 122 11.80 -20.25 0.80
CA ALA A 122 10.48 -20.47 0.22
C ALA A 122 9.69 -21.47 1.07
N PRO A 123 8.43 -21.16 1.44
CA PRO A 123 7.57 -22.12 2.13
C PRO A 123 7.28 -23.34 1.25
N THR A 124 7.39 -24.54 1.85
CA THR A 124 7.26 -25.83 1.12
C THR A 124 6.09 -26.69 1.61
N PHE A 125 5.15 -26.13 2.36
CA PHE A 125 4.02 -26.87 2.96
C PHE A 125 2.68 -26.42 2.38
N ASP A 126 1.70 -27.32 2.38
CA ASP A 126 0.33 -27.04 1.95
C ASP A 126 -0.43 -26.20 2.96
N GLY A 127 -1.32 -25.32 2.47
CA GLY A 127 -2.26 -24.55 3.30
C GLY A 127 -1.84 -23.12 3.65
N ALA A 128 -0.66 -22.68 3.22
CA ALA A 128 -0.29 -21.26 3.25
C ALA A 128 -0.15 -20.73 1.84
N GLN A 129 -0.51 -19.47 1.64
CA GLN A 129 -0.17 -18.78 0.40
C GLN A 129 1.33 -18.43 0.41
N ALA A 130 2.14 -19.42 0.01
CA ALA A 130 3.54 -19.17 -0.27
C ALA A 130 3.67 -18.28 -1.51
N GLY A 131 4.50 -17.26 -1.41
CA GLY A 131 4.75 -16.35 -2.51
C GLY A 131 6.16 -15.77 -2.49
N SER A 132 6.46 -15.00 -3.51
CA SER A 132 7.70 -14.23 -3.55
C SER A 132 7.49 -12.88 -4.23
N ILE A 133 8.23 -11.88 -3.76
CA ILE A 133 8.45 -10.63 -4.47
C ILE A 133 9.66 -10.85 -5.36
N ALA A 134 9.49 -10.74 -6.68
CA ALA A 134 10.60 -10.88 -7.60
C ALA A 134 11.56 -9.68 -7.50
N PRO A 135 12.86 -9.84 -7.81
CA PRO A 135 13.79 -8.74 -7.86
C PRO A 135 13.29 -7.65 -8.81
N CYS A 136 13.31 -6.42 -8.36
CA CYS A 136 12.87 -5.28 -9.17
C CYS A 136 13.49 -3.98 -8.67
N ARG A 137 13.44 -2.95 -9.51
CA ARG A 137 13.63 -1.58 -9.06
C ARG A 137 12.28 -1.00 -8.62
N ALA A 138 12.25 -0.31 -7.51
CA ALA A 138 11.03 0.31 -7.01
C ALA A 138 11.28 1.73 -6.49
N LEU A 139 10.36 2.62 -6.80
CA LEU A 139 10.30 3.92 -6.13
C LEU A 139 9.91 3.67 -4.67
N LYS A 140 10.77 4.10 -3.75
CA LYS A 140 10.58 3.99 -2.31
C LYS A 140 10.12 5.31 -1.73
N VAL A 141 9.06 5.28 -0.95
CA VAL A 141 8.56 6.41 -0.18
C VAL A 141 8.42 6.00 1.27
N LEU A 142 8.98 6.78 2.17
CA LEU A 142 8.88 6.60 3.61
C LEU A 142 7.70 7.40 4.13
N HIS A 143 6.94 6.81 5.03
CA HIS A 143 5.92 7.49 5.83
C HIS A 143 6.23 7.31 7.30
N THR A 144 6.29 8.41 8.04
CA THR A 144 6.45 8.40 9.50
C THR A 144 5.22 9.03 10.10
N SER A 145 4.39 8.27 10.75
CA SER A 145 3.20 8.64 11.52
C SER A 145 2.26 7.45 11.73
N SER A 146 1.11 7.73 12.31
CA SER A 146 0.02 6.77 12.42
C SER A 146 -0.50 6.30 11.05
N TYR A 147 -1.07 5.12 11.04
CA TYR A 147 -1.69 4.55 9.83
C TYR A 147 -2.88 5.35 9.29
N GLN A 148 -3.43 6.30 10.06
CA GLN A 148 -4.52 7.18 9.61
C GLN A 148 -4.14 8.06 8.43
N HIS A 149 -2.86 8.46 8.34
CA HIS A 149 -2.33 9.32 7.27
C HIS A 149 -1.60 8.56 6.17
N PHE A 150 -1.67 7.24 6.21
CA PHE A 150 -0.93 6.35 5.33
C PHE A 150 -1.22 6.59 3.83
N GLY A 151 -2.44 6.99 3.47
CA GLY A 151 -2.80 7.39 2.10
C GLY A 151 -1.92 8.50 1.51
N ASN A 152 -1.22 9.29 2.35
CA ASN A 152 -0.31 10.35 1.91
C ASN A 152 0.93 9.77 1.19
N ALA A 153 1.47 8.66 1.68
CA ALA A 153 2.65 8.02 1.06
C ALA A 153 2.34 7.48 -0.34
N TRP A 154 1.21 6.80 -0.53
CA TRP A 154 0.77 6.34 -1.84
C TRP A 154 0.49 7.50 -2.81
N SER A 155 -0.15 8.57 -2.33
CA SER A 155 -0.36 9.77 -3.15
C SER A 155 0.95 10.42 -3.56
N THR A 156 1.92 10.50 -2.66
CA THR A 156 3.26 11.01 -2.94
C THR A 156 3.97 10.13 -3.96
N ALA A 157 3.94 8.79 -3.80
CA ALA A 157 4.55 7.85 -4.74
C ALA A 157 3.96 7.99 -6.14
N MET A 158 2.64 8.06 -6.25
CA MET A 158 1.95 8.22 -7.54
C MET A 158 2.18 9.61 -8.16
N ALA A 159 2.22 10.68 -7.36
CA ALA A 159 2.51 12.02 -7.85
C ALA A 159 3.96 12.12 -8.35
N TYR A 160 4.91 11.60 -7.60
CA TYR A 160 6.33 11.57 -7.98
C TYR A 160 6.55 10.74 -9.25
N GLN A 161 5.94 9.55 -9.32
CA GLN A 161 5.98 8.68 -10.49
C GLN A 161 5.51 9.41 -11.76
N ARG A 162 4.37 10.13 -11.70
CA ARG A 162 3.84 10.91 -12.82
C ARG A 162 4.77 12.08 -13.19
N HIS A 163 5.24 12.84 -12.18
CA HIS A 163 6.12 13.97 -12.41
C HIS A 163 7.43 13.56 -13.07
N ARG A 164 8.03 12.47 -12.61
CA ARG A 164 9.31 11.93 -13.14
C ARG A 164 9.11 11.03 -14.35
N LYS A 165 7.86 10.81 -14.79
CA LYS A 165 7.50 9.95 -15.93
C LYS A 165 8.04 8.52 -15.79
N LEU A 166 8.16 8.01 -14.56
CA LEU A 166 8.62 6.65 -14.32
C LEU A 166 7.59 5.66 -14.87
N GLN A 167 8.05 4.63 -15.57
CA GLN A 167 7.18 3.59 -16.10
C GLN A 167 6.96 2.50 -15.05
N LEU A 168 5.68 2.22 -14.73
CA LEU A 168 5.34 1.16 -13.78
C LEU A 168 5.67 -0.22 -14.36
N LEU A 169 6.19 -1.10 -13.50
CA LEU A 169 6.39 -2.52 -13.79
C LEU A 169 5.07 -3.26 -13.59
N LYS A 170 4.29 -3.43 -14.67
CA LYS A 170 2.94 -4.02 -14.61
C LYS A 170 2.87 -5.47 -14.15
N SER A 171 3.99 -6.20 -14.21
CA SER A 171 4.08 -7.60 -13.78
C SER A 171 4.19 -7.76 -12.26
N GLN A 172 4.36 -6.68 -11.52
CA GLN A 172 4.54 -6.69 -10.08
C GLN A 172 3.67 -5.64 -9.40
N CYS A 173 3.03 -6.06 -8.31
CA CYS A 173 2.19 -5.19 -7.49
C CYS A 173 3.03 -4.20 -6.69
N GLY A 174 2.46 -3.03 -6.41
CA GLY A 174 2.98 -2.16 -5.36
C GLY A 174 2.79 -2.83 -3.99
N PHE A 175 3.70 -2.55 -3.08
CA PHE A 175 3.69 -3.17 -1.76
C PHE A 175 4.19 -2.22 -0.67
N GLU A 176 3.94 -2.62 0.55
CA GLU A 176 4.34 -1.93 1.76
C GLU A 176 5.13 -2.87 2.65
N LEU A 177 6.07 -2.29 3.41
CA LEU A 177 6.74 -2.95 4.51
C LEU A 177 6.55 -2.14 5.79
N TYR A 178 6.44 -2.82 6.92
CA TYR A 178 6.20 -2.25 8.24
C TYR A 178 7.39 -2.52 9.16
N PRO A 179 8.48 -1.73 9.07
CA PRO A 179 9.69 -1.96 9.87
C PRO A 179 9.48 -1.66 11.37
N SER A 180 8.52 -0.81 11.72
CA SER A 180 8.19 -0.51 13.11
C SER A 180 7.08 -1.41 13.63
N ASP A 181 7.24 -1.92 14.86
CA ASP A 181 6.18 -2.65 15.54
C ASP A 181 5.30 -1.68 16.34
N PRO A 182 3.98 -1.61 16.06
CA PRO A 182 3.08 -0.70 16.76
C PRO A 182 2.89 -1.02 18.24
N ARG A 183 3.38 -2.18 18.72
CA ARG A 183 3.35 -2.54 20.14
C ARG A 183 4.46 -1.85 20.95
N ASP A 184 5.57 -1.53 20.26
CA ASP A 184 6.80 -1.02 20.90
C ASP A 184 7.16 0.40 20.42
N THR A 185 6.47 0.89 19.38
CA THR A 185 6.75 2.19 18.74
C THR A 185 5.57 3.13 18.96
N ALA A 186 5.83 4.36 19.39
CA ALA A 186 4.78 5.37 19.50
C ALA A 186 4.15 5.65 18.13
N GLU A 187 2.86 5.87 18.09
CA GLU A 187 2.07 6.02 16.86
C GLU A 187 2.65 7.08 15.90
N LYS A 188 3.14 8.20 16.45
CA LYS A 188 3.76 9.30 15.69
C LYS A 188 5.10 8.92 15.04
N ASP A 189 5.76 7.87 15.54
CA ASP A 189 7.09 7.43 15.12
C ASP A 189 7.04 6.13 14.29
N LEU A 190 5.82 5.62 14.01
CA LEU A 190 5.64 4.45 13.17
C LEU A 190 6.16 4.72 11.76
N ILE A 191 6.97 3.80 11.26
CA ILE A 191 7.52 3.88 9.90
C ILE A 191 6.82 2.85 9.01
N THR A 192 6.37 3.32 7.86
CA THR A 192 5.90 2.48 6.76
C THR A 192 6.68 2.81 5.50
N GLU A 193 7.14 1.79 4.81
CA GLU A 193 7.83 1.91 3.54
C GLU A 193 6.88 1.50 2.41
N VAL A 194 6.66 2.39 1.45
CA VAL A 194 5.87 2.14 0.23
C VAL A 194 6.80 1.90 -0.93
N PHE A 195 6.59 0.82 -1.65
CA PHE A 195 7.35 0.47 -2.85
C PHE A 195 6.44 0.42 -4.07
N LEU A 196 6.77 1.20 -5.06
CA LEU A 196 6.09 1.23 -6.34
C LEU A 196 7.04 0.69 -7.43
N PRO A 197 6.90 -0.58 -7.87
CA PRO A 197 7.79 -1.18 -8.86
C PRO A 197 7.81 -0.41 -10.17
N VAL A 198 9.02 -0.11 -10.68
CA VAL A 198 9.24 0.66 -11.90
C VAL A 198 10.13 -0.11 -12.87
N ARG A 199 10.01 0.21 -14.16
CA ARG A 199 10.90 -0.33 -15.18
C ARG A 199 12.28 0.32 -15.06
N SER A 200 13.29 -0.45 -15.37
CA SER A 200 14.68 0.00 -15.53
C SER A 200 14.80 1.00 -16.66
#